data_cb7159896aae21b6c3c5c5f5732ec086
#
_entry.id   cb7159896aae21b6c3c5c5f5732ec086
#
_cell.length_a   1.000
_cell.length_b   1.000
_cell.length_c   1.000
_cell.angle_alpha   90.00
_cell.angle_beta   90.00
_cell.angle_gamma   90.00
#
_symmetry.space_group_name_H-M   'P 1'
#
loop_
_entity.id
_entity.type
_entity.pdbx_description
1 polymer ?
#
loop_
_entity_poly.entity_id
_entity_poly.type
_entity_poly.pdbx_seq_one_letter_code
_entity_poly.pdbx_strand_id
1 'polypeptide(L)'
;MRTNRYLIILLTLVSLLSCEMNDYVQPEALPAVTQIGKQTFGAKINGTIWTPFQRYKANPNFKPVPVVWGKYQNATLRLSVTNQNTLESMSFMINNVKDTGRYQFMRYFPKNAVEFTPFASVYQKCINGNCSQYAICQTCENEVNITRFDPVSKIYSGTFSVTFQNKEKPPEILALKDGRFDIKE
;
A
#
# COMPACT_ATOMS: atom_id res chain seq x y z
N MET A 1 39.54 -15.22 -42.04
CA MET A 1 38.18 -15.67 -41.65
C MET A 1 37.99 -16.01 -40.16
N ARG A 2 38.96 -15.88 -39.27
CA ARG A 2 38.80 -16.15 -37.80
C ARG A 2 38.31 -14.97 -37.01
N THR A 3 38.54 -13.75 -37.40
CA THR A 3 38.16 -12.49 -36.68
C THR A 3 36.65 -12.23 -36.64
N ASN A 4 35.90 -12.68 -37.66
CA ASN A 4 34.42 -12.48 -37.67
C ASN A 4 33.65 -13.32 -36.65
N ARG A 5 34.18 -14.46 -36.23
CA ARG A 5 33.51 -15.34 -35.24
C ARG A 5 33.54 -14.74 -33.82
N TYR A 6 34.65 -14.11 -33.46
CA TYR A 6 34.77 -13.48 -32.12
C TYR A 6 33.95 -12.21 -32.01
N LEU A 7 33.80 -11.45 -33.10
CA LEU A 7 32.97 -10.28 -33.17
C LEU A 7 31.47 -10.61 -32.97
N ILE A 8 31.00 -11.71 -33.58
CA ILE A 8 29.63 -12.18 -33.44
C ILE A 8 29.36 -12.66 -32.01
N ILE A 9 30.31 -13.39 -31.40
CA ILE A 9 30.19 -13.88 -30.02
C ILE A 9 30.18 -12.69 -29.03
N LEU A 10 31.00 -11.68 -29.27
CA LEU A 10 30.99 -10.45 -28.42
C LEU A 10 29.69 -9.69 -28.54
N LEU A 11 29.12 -9.56 -29.73
CA LEU A 11 27.84 -8.89 -29.98
C LEU A 11 26.66 -9.61 -29.32
N THR A 12 26.65 -10.95 -29.32
CA THR A 12 25.60 -11.73 -28.65
C THR A 12 25.74 -11.72 -27.12
N LEU A 13 26.95 -11.58 -26.57
CA LEU A 13 27.15 -11.43 -25.13
C LEU A 13 26.66 -10.10 -24.58
N VAL A 14 26.80 -9.01 -25.35
CA VAL A 14 26.35 -7.68 -24.96
C VAL A 14 24.81 -7.58 -24.97
N SER A 15 24.11 -8.30 -25.84
CA SER A 15 22.65 -8.31 -25.89
C SER A 15 21.98 -9.05 -24.73
N LEU A 16 22.73 -9.87 -23.98
CA LEU A 16 22.22 -10.58 -22.80
C LEU A 16 22.28 -9.76 -21.50
N LEU A 17 22.91 -8.59 -21.53
CA LEU A 17 23.05 -7.71 -20.36
C LEU A 17 21.97 -6.63 -20.26
N SER A 18 21.02 -6.58 -21.21
CA SER A 18 19.87 -5.70 -21.14
C SER A 18 18.80 -6.32 -20.20
N CYS A 19 19.14 -6.44 -18.93
CA CYS A 19 18.14 -6.62 -17.88
C CYS A 19 17.60 -5.21 -17.57
N GLU A 20 16.44 -4.85 -18.12
CA GLU A 20 15.71 -3.69 -17.67
C GLU A 20 15.28 -3.93 -16.22
N MET A 21 16.12 -3.55 -15.29
CA MET A 21 15.67 -3.32 -13.91
C MET A 21 14.79 -2.08 -13.96
N ASN A 22 13.49 -2.26 -13.75
CA ASN A 22 12.61 -1.14 -13.42
C ASN A 22 13.09 -0.57 -12.07
N ASP A 23 13.97 0.42 -12.15
CA ASP A 23 14.45 1.11 -10.98
C ASP A 23 13.28 1.83 -10.32
N TYR A 24 12.98 1.45 -9.09
CA TYR A 24 12.01 2.17 -8.29
C TYR A 24 12.52 3.59 -8.04
N VAL A 25 11.83 4.56 -8.60
CA VAL A 25 12.06 5.96 -8.28
C VAL A 25 11.04 6.36 -7.22
N GLN A 26 11.53 6.78 -6.06
CA GLN A 26 10.65 7.29 -5.01
C GLN A 26 9.95 8.55 -5.52
N PRO A 27 8.61 8.64 -5.41
CA PRO A 27 7.90 9.82 -5.87
C PRO A 27 8.30 11.06 -5.04
N GLU A 28 8.46 12.18 -5.72
CA GLU A 28 8.80 13.48 -5.09
C GLU A 28 7.59 14.13 -4.41
N ALA A 29 6.38 13.73 -4.79
CA ALA A 29 5.14 14.28 -4.26
C ALA A 29 4.09 13.19 -4.01
N LEU A 30 3.20 13.45 -3.07
CA LEU A 30 2.00 12.62 -2.88
C LEU A 30 1.06 12.75 -4.10
N PRO A 31 0.28 11.71 -4.44
CA PRO A 31 -0.72 11.81 -5.51
C PRO A 31 -1.69 12.95 -5.21
N ALA A 32 -2.22 13.59 -6.25
CA ALA A 32 -3.22 14.65 -6.08
C ALA A 32 -4.46 14.12 -5.35
N VAL A 33 -5.11 14.96 -4.57
CA VAL A 33 -6.42 14.65 -3.99
C VAL A 33 -7.46 14.66 -5.10
N THR A 34 -8.02 13.50 -5.41
CA THR A 34 -9.05 13.34 -6.43
C THR A 34 -10.24 12.56 -5.88
N GLN A 35 -11.37 12.58 -6.61
CA GLN A 35 -12.62 11.93 -6.20
C GLN A 35 -13.30 11.25 -7.41
N ILE A 36 -12.51 10.67 -8.30
CA ILE A 36 -12.97 10.09 -9.57
C ILE A 36 -12.58 8.63 -9.75
N GLY A 37 -12.06 7.99 -8.69
CA GLY A 37 -11.69 6.58 -8.70
C GLY A 37 -10.40 6.30 -9.47
N LYS A 38 -9.35 7.10 -9.28
CA LYS A 38 -8.05 6.98 -9.97
C LYS A 38 -7.18 5.81 -9.51
N GLN A 39 -7.63 5.02 -8.54
CA GLN A 39 -6.83 3.96 -7.89
C GLN A 39 -5.51 4.49 -7.32
N THR A 40 -5.59 5.61 -6.59
CA THR A 40 -4.43 6.23 -5.97
C THR A 40 -4.46 6.09 -4.46
N PHE A 41 -3.30 6.00 -3.88
CA PHE A 41 -3.06 6.02 -2.44
C PHE A 41 -1.68 6.63 -2.16
N GLY A 42 -1.55 7.37 -1.09
CA GLY A 42 -0.28 7.88 -0.63
C GLY A 42 -0.37 8.48 0.77
N ALA A 43 0.73 8.46 1.50
CA ALA A 43 0.89 9.08 2.80
C ALA A 43 2.36 9.46 3.04
N LYS A 44 2.63 10.29 4.03
CA LYS A 44 3.98 10.46 4.58
C LYS A 44 4.13 9.56 5.80
N ILE A 45 5.08 8.63 5.75
CA ILE A 45 5.47 7.80 6.90
C ILE A 45 6.68 8.46 7.57
N ASN A 46 6.51 8.94 8.78
CA ASN A 46 7.54 9.69 9.51
C ASN A 46 8.18 10.81 8.64
N GLY A 47 7.36 11.51 7.85
CA GLY A 47 7.80 12.59 6.95
C GLY A 47 8.23 12.14 5.55
N THR A 48 8.52 10.87 5.32
CA THR A 48 8.93 10.33 4.01
C THR A 48 7.72 9.94 3.19
N ILE A 49 7.67 10.37 1.92
CA ILE A 49 6.58 10.01 1.01
C ILE A 49 6.59 8.50 0.76
N TRP A 50 5.42 7.91 0.92
CA TRP A 50 5.15 6.51 0.61
C TRP A 50 3.97 6.39 -0.34
N THR A 51 4.14 5.63 -1.41
CA THR A 51 3.08 5.30 -2.37
C THR A 51 3.13 3.81 -2.71
N PRO A 52 2.01 3.22 -3.11
CA PRO A 52 2.00 1.85 -3.64
C PRO A 52 2.87 1.74 -4.88
N PHE A 53 3.55 0.61 -5.02
CA PHE A 53 4.39 0.32 -6.18
C PHE A 53 4.31 -1.14 -6.57
N GLN A 54 4.14 -1.39 -7.86
CA GLN A 54 4.14 -2.74 -8.44
C GLN A 54 5.43 -2.96 -9.22
N ARG A 55 6.17 -4.01 -8.84
CA ARG A 55 7.30 -4.46 -9.64
C ARG A 55 6.77 -5.31 -10.80
N TYR A 56 6.91 -4.82 -12.02
CA TYR A 56 6.55 -5.60 -13.19
C TYR A 56 7.43 -6.85 -13.27
N LYS A 57 6.82 -8.03 -13.16
CA LYS A 57 7.40 -9.24 -13.73
C LYS A 57 6.75 -9.40 -15.10
N ALA A 58 7.55 -9.39 -16.14
CA ALA A 58 7.13 -9.67 -17.51
C ALA A 58 6.78 -11.17 -17.69
N ASN A 59 5.78 -11.63 -16.95
CA ASN A 59 5.20 -12.95 -17.16
C ASN A 59 3.78 -12.76 -17.72
N PRO A 60 3.55 -13.02 -19.01
CA PRO A 60 2.25 -12.80 -19.65
C PRO A 60 1.12 -13.67 -19.06
N ASN A 61 1.46 -14.70 -18.29
CA ASN A 61 0.48 -15.60 -17.66
C ASN A 61 0.01 -15.15 -16.28
N PHE A 62 0.60 -14.11 -15.70
CA PHE A 62 0.17 -13.58 -14.41
C PHE A 62 -0.55 -12.25 -14.59
N LYS A 63 -1.84 -12.21 -14.23
CA LYS A 63 -2.53 -10.92 -14.05
C LYS A 63 -1.86 -10.17 -12.90
N PRO A 64 -1.45 -8.91 -13.10
CA PRO A 64 -0.88 -8.12 -12.02
C PRO A 64 -1.89 -7.97 -10.88
N VAL A 65 -1.47 -8.27 -9.66
CA VAL A 65 -2.29 -8.02 -8.47
C VAL A 65 -2.33 -6.50 -8.25
N PRO A 66 -3.52 -5.88 -8.15
CA PRO A 66 -3.60 -4.45 -7.91
C PRO A 66 -2.86 -4.06 -6.62
N VAL A 67 -1.95 -3.09 -6.72
CA VAL A 67 -1.23 -2.56 -5.54
C VAL A 67 -2.06 -1.59 -4.71
N VAL A 68 -3.19 -1.15 -5.25
CA VAL A 68 -4.26 -0.42 -4.55
C VAL A 68 -5.55 -1.17 -4.80
N TRP A 69 -6.18 -1.59 -3.72
CA TRP A 69 -7.46 -2.30 -3.78
C TRP A 69 -8.39 -1.76 -2.71
N GLY A 70 -9.67 -1.65 -3.04
CA GLY A 70 -10.69 -1.27 -2.08
C GLY A 70 -11.98 -2.01 -2.32
N LYS A 71 -12.74 -2.25 -1.25
CA LYS A 71 -14.06 -2.88 -1.29
C LYS A 71 -14.97 -2.31 -0.22
N TYR A 72 -16.21 -2.01 -0.60
CA TYR A 72 -17.26 -1.64 0.33
C TYR A 72 -18.29 -2.76 0.43
N GLN A 73 -18.50 -3.27 1.65
CA GLN A 73 -19.49 -4.32 1.92
C GLN A 73 -19.96 -4.24 3.37
N ASN A 74 -21.26 -4.39 3.61
CA ASN A 74 -21.86 -4.40 4.95
C ASN A 74 -21.47 -3.18 5.79
N ALA A 75 -21.59 -2.00 5.21
CA ALA A 75 -21.20 -0.72 5.82
C ALA A 75 -19.72 -0.63 6.24
N THR A 76 -18.87 -1.50 5.71
CA THR A 76 -17.42 -1.50 5.96
C THR A 76 -16.67 -1.20 4.67
N LEU A 77 -15.83 -0.15 4.70
CA LEU A 77 -14.87 0.13 3.64
C LEU A 77 -13.52 -0.49 4.01
N ARG A 78 -13.01 -1.32 3.12
CA ARG A 78 -11.68 -1.96 3.24
C ARG A 78 -10.77 -1.41 2.17
N LEU A 79 -9.53 -1.11 2.55
CA LEU A 79 -8.46 -0.71 1.64
C LEU A 79 -7.27 -1.62 1.87
N SER A 80 -6.61 -2.04 0.79
CA SER A 80 -5.34 -2.75 0.84
C SER A 80 -4.38 -2.13 -0.16
N VAL A 81 -3.17 -1.83 0.30
CA VAL A 81 -2.14 -1.20 -0.50
C VAL A 81 -0.80 -1.87 -0.26
N THR A 82 -0.02 -2.01 -1.32
CA THR A 82 1.27 -2.70 -1.27
C THR A 82 2.33 -1.93 -2.04
N ASN A 83 3.53 -1.84 -1.47
CA ASN A 83 4.72 -1.43 -2.18
C ASN A 83 5.65 -2.64 -2.28
N GLN A 84 5.76 -3.21 -3.48
CA GLN A 84 6.55 -4.40 -3.72
C GLN A 84 8.07 -4.14 -3.72
N ASN A 85 8.49 -2.89 -3.83
CA ASN A 85 9.91 -2.55 -3.76
C ASN A 85 10.42 -2.54 -2.32
N THR A 86 9.66 -1.94 -1.41
CA THR A 86 10.01 -1.85 0.02
C THR A 86 9.50 -3.03 0.83
N LEU A 87 8.72 -3.95 0.19
CA LEU A 87 8.06 -5.10 0.82
C LEU A 87 7.15 -4.69 1.98
N GLU A 88 6.45 -3.59 1.78
CA GLU A 88 5.50 -3.02 2.74
C GLU A 88 4.07 -3.18 2.25
N SER A 89 3.17 -3.45 3.17
CA SER A 89 1.73 -3.50 2.89
C SER A 89 0.93 -2.88 4.02
N MET A 90 -0.21 -2.30 3.66
CA MET A 90 -1.16 -1.77 4.62
C MET A 90 -2.55 -2.29 4.30
N SER A 91 -3.27 -2.66 5.34
CA SER A 91 -4.69 -2.97 5.29
C SER A 91 -5.41 -2.01 6.21
N PHE A 92 -6.49 -1.40 5.72
CA PHE A 92 -7.31 -0.49 6.49
C PHE A 92 -8.76 -0.94 6.46
N MET A 93 -9.43 -0.79 7.59
CA MET A 93 -10.86 -1.03 7.72
C MET A 93 -11.53 0.16 8.40
N ILE A 94 -12.64 0.59 7.81
CA ILE A 94 -13.48 1.67 8.33
C ILE A 94 -14.88 1.10 8.44
N ASN A 95 -15.40 1.01 9.66
CA ASN A 95 -16.74 0.47 9.93
C ASN A 95 -17.79 1.57 9.95
N ASN A 96 -19.05 1.15 9.73
CA ASN A 96 -20.23 2.01 9.78
C ASN A 96 -20.18 3.20 8.82
N VAL A 97 -19.48 3.05 7.70
CA VAL A 97 -19.46 4.07 6.64
C VAL A 97 -20.82 4.06 5.96
N LYS A 98 -21.52 5.18 6.01
CA LYS A 98 -22.84 5.36 5.38
C LYS A 98 -22.89 6.55 4.45
N ASP A 99 -21.96 7.49 4.60
CA ASP A 99 -21.88 8.73 3.86
C ASP A 99 -20.45 9.33 3.95
N THR A 100 -20.24 10.49 3.36
CA THR A 100 -19.07 11.34 3.63
C THR A 100 -19.01 11.75 5.09
N GLY A 101 -17.81 12.02 5.61
CA GLY A 101 -17.65 12.44 7.00
C GLY A 101 -16.41 11.87 7.67
N ARG A 102 -16.30 12.11 8.97
CA ARG A 102 -15.17 11.69 9.79
C ARG A 102 -15.44 10.34 10.43
N TYR A 103 -14.45 9.47 10.32
CA TYR A 103 -14.45 8.12 10.85
C TYR A 103 -13.11 7.82 11.51
N GLN A 104 -12.98 6.59 12.03
CA GLN A 104 -11.70 6.04 12.49
C GLN A 104 -11.45 4.72 11.81
N PHE A 105 -10.18 4.41 11.58
CA PHE A 105 -9.78 3.06 11.18
C PHE A 105 -9.99 2.10 12.35
N MET A 106 -10.43 0.89 12.03
CA MET A 106 -10.67 -0.14 13.02
C MET A 106 -9.35 -0.60 13.65
N ARG A 107 -9.25 -0.45 14.97
CA ARG A 107 -8.11 -0.92 15.75
C ARG A 107 -8.21 -2.42 15.99
N TYR A 108 -7.06 -3.07 16.02
CA TYR A 108 -6.97 -4.46 16.43
C TYR A 108 -7.06 -4.57 17.97
N PHE A 109 -8.05 -5.32 18.44
CA PHE A 109 -8.16 -5.69 19.83
C PHE A 109 -8.06 -7.21 19.94
N PRO A 110 -6.87 -7.79 20.23
CA PRO A 110 -6.79 -9.21 20.48
C PRO A 110 -7.54 -9.53 21.79
N LYS A 111 -8.66 -10.22 21.69
CA LYS A 111 -9.35 -10.76 22.89
C LYS A 111 -8.53 -11.87 23.53
N ASN A 112 -7.80 -12.67 22.73
CA ASN A 112 -6.85 -13.68 23.18
C ASN A 112 -5.75 -13.81 22.14
N ALA A 113 -4.52 -14.12 22.54
CA ALA A 113 -3.33 -14.18 21.69
C ALA A 113 -3.36 -15.21 20.54
N VAL A 114 -4.47 -15.91 20.35
CA VAL A 114 -4.61 -17.03 19.39
C VAL A 114 -5.55 -16.69 18.21
N GLU A 115 -6.34 -15.62 18.28
CA GLU A 115 -7.24 -15.25 17.17
C GLU A 115 -6.63 -14.16 16.30
N PHE A 116 -6.10 -14.57 15.14
CA PHE A 116 -5.85 -13.70 14.01
C PHE A 116 -7.20 -13.22 13.48
N THR A 117 -7.67 -12.06 13.94
CA THR A 117 -8.87 -11.47 13.34
C THR A 117 -8.45 -10.71 12.07
N PRO A 118 -8.89 -11.15 10.88
CA PRO A 118 -8.61 -10.46 9.61
C PRO A 118 -9.33 -9.10 9.47
N PHE A 119 -9.82 -8.55 10.59
CA PHE A 119 -10.75 -7.44 10.65
C PHE A 119 -10.15 -6.20 11.34
N ALA A 120 -8.86 -5.95 11.18
CA ALA A 120 -8.21 -4.77 11.75
C ALA A 120 -7.34 -4.05 10.74
N SER A 121 -7.07 -2.77 11.00
CA SER A 121 -6.09 -2.03 10.22
C SER A 121 -4.68 -2.37 10.69
N VAL A 122 -3.83 -2.75 9.76
CA VAL A 122 -2.46 -3.24 10.01
C VAL A 122 -1.50 -2.65 8.99
N TYR A 123 -0.31 -2.27 9.43
CA TYR A 123 0.85 -2.05 8.58
C TYR A 123 1.83 -3.21 8.76
N GLN A 124 2.39 -3.69 7.67
CA GLN A 124 3.37 -4.77 7.66
C GLN A 124 4.58 -4.39 6.83
N LYS A 125 5.77 -4.70 7.34
CA LYS A 125 7.04 -4.56 6.62
C LYS A 125 7.83 -5.84 6.73
N CYS A 126 8.35 -6.32 5.59
CA CYS A 126 9.18 -7.53 5.53
C CYS A 126 10.61 -7.18 5.14
N ILE A 127 11.60 -7.69 5.89
CA ILE A 127 13.04 -7.54 5.62
C ILE A 127 13.65 -8.93 5.68
N ASN A 128 14.30 -9.37 4.60
CA ASN A 128 14.97 -10.68 4.52
C ASN A 128 14.08 -11.87 4.96
N GLY A 129 12.81 -11.85 4.56
CA GLY A 129 11.85 -12.90 4.90
C GLY A 129 11.21 -12.78 6.29
N ASN A 130 11.68 -11.89 7.15
CA ASN A 130 11.07 -11.59 8.45
C ASN A 130 10.09 -10.44 8.33
N CYS A 131 8.84 -10.63 8.74
CA CYS A 131 7.79 -9.62 8.67
C CYS A 131 7.43 -9.11 10.06
N SER A 132 7.53 -7.80 10.25
CA SER A 132 7.05 -7.11 11.44
C SER A 132 5.68 -6.53 11.16
N GLN A 133 4.75 -6.69 12.10
CA GLN A 133 3.40 -6.14 12.03
C GLN A 133 3.24 -5.01 13.05
N TYR A 134 2.53 -3.97 12.62
CA TYR A 134 2.23 -2.80 13.41
C TYR A 134 0.71 -2.62 13.49
N ALA A 135 0.19 -2.53 14.68
CA ALA A 135 -1.21 -2.22 14.94
C ALA A 135 -1.39 -0.70 15.15
N ILE A 136 -2.59 -0.20 14.95
CA ILE A 136 -2.89 1.20 15.27
C ILE A 136 -2.66 1.43 16.77
N CYS A 137 -1.87 2.45 17.08
CA CYS A 137 -1.62 2.91 18.45
C CYS A 137 -2.94 3.31 19.12
N GLN A 138 -3.18 2.84 20.35
CA GLN A 138 -4.48 3.02 21.02
C GLN A 138 -4.76 4.46 21.45
N THR A 139 -3.72 5.20 21.83
CA THR A 139 -3.81 6.58 22.34
C THR A 139 -3.40 7.63 21.32
N CYS A 140 -2.96 7.20 20.14
CA CYS A 140 -2.48 8.11 19.11
C CYS A 140 -3.59 8.49 18.12
N GLU A 141 -3.25 9.44 17.25
CA GLU A 141 -4.15 9.89 16.18
C GLU A 141 -4.60 8.75 15.28
N ASN A 142 -5.89 8.72 15.01
CA ASN A 142 -6.55 7.78 14.12
C ASN A 142 -7.80 8.43 13.57
N GLU A 143 -7.66 9.15 12.48
CA GLU A 143 -8.74 9.85 11.80
C GLU A 143 -8.72 9.57 10.31
N VAL A 144 -9.89 9.36 9.73
CA VAL A 144 -10.12 9.30 8.29
C VAL A 144 -11.35 10.15 7.95
N ASN A 145 -11.19 11.02 6.96
CA ASN A 145 -12.27 11.84 6.44
C ASN A 145 -12.64 11.33 5.04
N ILE A 146 -13.80 10.69 4.93
CA ILE A 146 -14.38 10.26 3.65
C ILE A 146 -14.93 11.49 2.94
N THR A 147 -14.32 11.87 1.81
CA THR A 147 -14.68 13.07 1.04
C THR A 147 -15.60 12.75 -0.15
N ARG A 148 -15.62 11.50 -0.61
CA ARG A 148 -16.59 10.95 -1.54
C ARG A 148 -17.01 9.55 -1.11
N PHE A 149 -18.32 9.35 -1.07
CA PHE A 149 -18.96 8.07 -0.83
C PHE A 149 -20.02 7.86 -1.91
N ASP A 150 -19.72 7.00 -2.88
CA ASP A 150 -20.62 6.73 -4.02
C ASP A 150 -20.71 5.21 -4.23
N PRO A 151 -21.64 4.55 -3.53
CA PRO A 151 -21.80 3.10 -3.65
C PRO A 151 -22.40 2.65 -5.00
N VAL A 152 -23.01 3.56 -5.77
CA VAL A 152 -23.55 3.25 -7.10
C VAL A 152 -22.42 3.18 -8.12
N SER A 153 -21.58 4.21 -8.20
CA SER A 153 -20.40 4.24 -9.07
C SER A 153 -19.21 3.49 -8.47
N LYS A 154 -19.35 3.02 -7.21
CA LYS A 154 -18.32 2.32 -6.43
C LYS A 154 -17.03 3.14 -6.26
N ILE A 155 -17.18 4.45 -6.04
CA ILE A 155 -16.05 5.37 -5.85
C ILE A 155 -16.03 5.84 -4.41
N TYR A 156 -14.87 5.68 -3.77
CA TYR A 156 -14.62 6.05 -2.38
C TYR A 156 -13.30 6.80 -2.28
N SER A 157 -13.34 8.02 -1.75
CA SER A 157 -12.17 8.87 -1.65
C SER A 157 -12.10 9.52 -0.28
N GLY A 158 -10.90 9.83 0.17
CA GLY A 158 -10.73 10.44 1.47
C GLY A 158 -9.30 10.83 1.79
N THR A 159 -9.15 11.50 2.93
CA THR A 159 -7.87 11.85 3.54
C THR A 159 -7.77 11.24 4.93
N PHE A 160 -6.56 11.02 5.44
CA PHE A 160 -6.39 10.40 6.75
C PHE A 160 -5.07 10.76 7.43
N SER A 161 -5.08 10.59 8.75
CA SER A 161 -3.90 10.53 9.60
C SER A 161 -4.05 9.36 10.58
N VAL A 162 -3.02 8.53 10.70
CA VAL A 162 -3.04 7.37 11.60
C VAL A 162 -1.63 7.05 12.08
N THR A 163 -1.54 6.54 13.30
CA THR A 163 -0.26 6.13 13.88
C THR A 163 -0.30 4.64 14.19
N PHE A 164 0.69 3.92 13.66
CA PHE A 164 0.91 2.50 13.95
C PHE A 164 2.05 2.33 14.95
N GLN A 165 2.01 1.24 15.70
CA GLN A 165 3.01 0.88 16.69
C GLN A 165 3.33 -0.62 16.61
N ASN A 166 4.62 -0.96 16.65
CA ASN A 166 5.06 -2.34 16.81
C ASN A 166 4.99 -2.74 18.30
N LYS A 167 4.42 -3.91 18.58
CA LYS A 167 4.28 -4.42 19.94
C LYS A 167 5.46 -5.29 20.41
N GLU A 168 6.34 -5.72 19.48
CA GLU A 168 7.40 -6.68 19.76
C GLU A 168 8.72 -6.05 20.19
N LYS A 169 8.90 -4.73 20.06
CA LYS A 169 10.12 -3.97 20.41
C LYS A 169 9.73 -2.70 21.14
N PRO A 170 10.68 -2.08 21.91
CA PRO A 170 10.40 -0.77 22.48
C PRO A 170 9.84 0.13 21.36
N PRO A 171 8.81 0.93 21.61
CA PRO A 171 7.79 1.26 20.66
C PRO A 171 8.35 1.97 19.43
N GLU A 172 8.52 1.21 18.35
CA GLU A 172 8.69 1.80 17.03
C GLU A 172 7.34 2.34 16.59
N ILE A 173 7.27 3.65 16.40
CA ILE A 173 6.06 4.38 16.03
C ILE A 173 6.19 4.82 14.58
N LEU A 174 5.16 4.54 13.78
CA LEU A 174 5.03 4.96 12.39
C LEU A 174 3.85 5.89 12.26
N ALA A 175 4.11 7.20 12.17
CA ALA A 175 3.08 8.20 11.95
C ALA A 175 2.83 8.39 10.45
N LEU A 176 1.64 8.03 9.99
CA LEU A 176 1.16 8.29 8.64
C LEU A 176 0.39 9.61 8.65
N LYS A 177 0.92 10.59 7.94
CA LYS A 177 0.33 11.94 7.82
C LYS A 177 0.06 12.28 6.36
N ASP A 178 -0.78 13.28 6.12
CA ASP A 178 -1.17 13.75 4.79
C ASP A 178 -1.69 12.60 3.90
N GLY A 179 -2.26 11.58 4.51
CA GLY A 179 -2.77 10.40 3.82
C GLY A 179 -3.94 10.74 2.92
N ARG A 180 -3.99 10.08 1.75
CA ARG A 180 -5.09 10.24 0.79
C ARG A 180 -5.30 8.99 -0.03
N PHE A 181 -6.54 8.76 -0.41
CA PHE A 181 -6.93 7.67 -1.31
C PHE A 181 -8.07 8.10 -2.21
N ASP A 182 -8.10 7.52 -3.40
CA ASP A 182 -9.17 7.66 -4.39
C ASP A 182 -9.30 6.34 -5.13
N ILE A 183 -10.28 5.53 -4.75
CA ILE A 183 -10.45 4.16 -5.24
C ILE A 183 -11.78 3.98 -5.97
N LYS A 184 -11.76 3.06 -6.92
CA LYS A 184 -12.95 2.50 -7.57
C LYS A 184 -12.92 0.97 -7.39
N GLU A 185 -14.00 0.41 -6.83
CA GLU A 185 -14.18 -1.03 -6.66
C GLU A 185 -14.44 -1.75 -8.00
#